data_50fe5d9c8168a1b58d40f7673e3ffcb3
#
_entry.id   50fe5d9c8168a1b58d40f7673e3ffcb3
#
_cell.length_a   1.000
_cell.length_b   1.000
_cell.length_c   1.000
_cell.angle_alpha   90.00
_cell.angle_beta   90.00
_cell.angle_gamma   90.00
#
_symmetry.space_group_name_H-M   'P 1'
#
loop_
_entity.id
_entity.type
_entity.pdbx_description
1 polymer ?
#
loop_
_entity_poly.entity_id
_entity_poly.type
_entity_poly.pdbx_seq_one_letter_code
_entity_poly.pdbx_strand_id
1 'polypeptide(L)'
;MFLAFALSTKAMAKEPKGTLTLRVMTYNLRYGELASLEQLAAHIKAFQPDFVALEEVDCFTKREDTPHQHNKDFISTLAYETGMFGLYGKTIAYRGGWYGIGLLTKHPYINMEKVLLPNPENKEPRALLYATCEVGTDTIVFAVTHLDVNSSKTRALQAETISRQLEKSPYPVVIGGDFNAPPSESTIAKIMLPRWFNATDNAPTCPTWEPKVKIDYLFCRPQARWQLITTQVVQSRLSDHLPVISTMQLLPRR
;
A
#
# COMPACT_ATOMS: atom_id res chain seq x y z
N MET A 1 -27.16 19.37 42.72
CA MET A 1 -27.62 18.30 41.84
C MET A 1 -26.44 17.98 40.92
N PHE A 2 -25.64 16.98 41.30
CA PHE A 2 -24.45 16.55 40.54
C PHE A 2 -24.85 15.44 39.57
N LEU A 3 -24.73 15.68 38.27
CA LEU A 3 -24.88 14.65 37.26
C LEU A 3 -23.57 13.84 37.17
N ALA A 4 -23.59 12.57 37.57
CA ALA A 4 -22.50 11.65 37.37
C ALA A 4 -22.55 11.12 35.92
N PHE A 5 -21.54 11.45 35.10
CA PHE A 5 -21.31 10.83 33.83
C PHE A 5 -20.69 9.45 34.03
N ALA A 6 -21.45 8.39 33.77
CA ALA A 6 -20.96 7.03 33.76
C ALA A 6 -20.17 6.82 32.47
N LEU A 7 -18.84 6.76 32.58
CA LEU A 7 -17.96 6.29 31.50
C LEU A 7 -18.14 4.77 31.37
N SER A 8 -18.84 4.34 30.32
CA SER A 8 -18.93 2.93 29.92
C SER A 8 -17.58 2.48 29.37
N THR A 9 -16.77 1.82 30.19
CA THR A 9 -15.59 1.08 29.73
C THR A 9 -16.06 -0.18 29.02
N LYS A 10 -16.10 -0.13 27.68
CA LYS A 10 -16.23 -1.34 26.86
C LYS A 10 -15.03 -2.23 27.17
N ALA A 11 -15.25 -3.35 27.86
CA ALA A 11 -14.22 -4.34 28.10
C ALA A 11 -13.68 -4.83 26.73
N MET A 12 -12.42 -4.56 26.44
CA MET A 12 -11.74 -5.14 25.28
C MET A 12 -11.72 -6.65 25.47
N ALA A 13 -12.38 -7.36 24.57
CA ALA A 13 -12.30 -8.81 24.55
C ALA A 13 -10.82 -9.23 24.43
N LYS A 14 -10.40 -10.18 25.30
CA LYS A 14 -9.02 -10.67 25.31
C LYS A 14 -8.72 -11.31 23.95
N GLU A 15 -7.76 -10.77 23.21
CA GLU A 15 -7.38 -11.32 21.90
C GLU A 15 -7.04 -12.82 22.00
N PRO A 16 -7.47 -13.64 21.04
CA PRO A 16 -7.09 -15.05 21.02
C PRO A 16 -5.57 -15.18 20.97
N LYS A 17 -4.99 -16.11 21.75
CA LYS A 17 -3.56 -16.39 21.72
C LYS A 17 -3.14 -16.71 20.27
N GLY A 18 -2.11 -16.01 19.76
CA GLY A 18 -1.60 -16.22 18.41
C GLY A 18 -2.25 -15.35 17.32
N THR A 19 -3.06 -14.33 17.68
CA THR A 19 -3.56 -13.34 16.74
C THR A 19 -2.54 -12.21 16.60
N LEU A 20 -2.20 -11.86 15.36
CA LEU A 20 -1.33 -10.74 15.03
C LEU A 20 -2.17 -9.61 14.46
N THR A 21 -2.12 -8.43 15.09
CA THR A 21 -2.78 -7.22 14.58
C THR A 21 -1.79 -6.37 13.82
N LEU A 22 -2.14 -5.97 12.60
CA LEU A 22 -1.32 -5.15 11.71
C LEU A 22 -2.08 -3.90 11.27
N ARG A 23 -1.36 -2.80 11.18
CA ARG A 23 -1.83 -1.56 10.56
C ARG A 23 -1.08 -1.33 9.26
N VAL A 24 -1.79 -1.31 8.15
CA VAL A 24 -1.21 -1.23 6.81
C VAL A 24 -1.78 -0.04 6.06
N MET A 25 -0.90 0.69 5.36
CA MET A 25 -1.27 1.85 4.56
C MET A 25 -0.87 1.62 3.09
N THR A 26 -1.64 2.17 2.14
CA THR A 26 -1.22 2.40 0.76
C THR A 26 -1.38 3.88 0.44
N TYR A 27 -0.40 4.46 -0.27
CA TYR A 27 -0.39 5.89 -0.56
C TYR A 27 0.37 6.20 -1.85
N ASN A 28 -0.36 6.59 -2.89
CA ASN A 28 0.23 7.18 -4.08
C ASN A 28 0.71 8.59 -3.75
N LEU A 29 2.02 8.85 -3.92
CA LEU A 29 2.69 10.09 -3.49
C LEU A 29 2.67 11.18 -4.55
N ARG A 30 2.22 10.87 -5.78
CA ARG A 30 2.33 11.79 -6.92
C ARG A 30 3.72 12.45 -6.99
N TYR A 31 4.76 11.61 -6.91
CA TYR A 31 6.17 12.05 -6.92
C TYR A 31 6.47 13.29 -6.05
N GLY A 32 5.70 13.48 -4.97
CA GLY A 32 5.88 14.59 -4.03
C GLY A 32 5.57 15.97 -4.64
N GLU A 33 4.72 16.06 -5.65
CA GLU A 33 4.37 17.34 -6.31
C GLU A 33 3.73 18.33 -5.33
N LEU A 34 2.84 17.84 -4.45
CA LEU A 34 2.02 18.69 -3.58
C LEU A 34 2.59 18.86 -2.16
N ALA A 35 3.65 18.14 -1.81
CA ALA A 35 4.20 18.17 -0.46
C ALA A 35 5.68 17.81 -0.41
N SER A 36 6.38 18.28 0.62
CA SER A 36 7.75 17.84 0.89
C SER A 36 7.77 16.41 1.45
N LEU A 37 8.94 15.74 1.37
CA LEU A 37 9.09 14.39 1.92
C LEU A 37 8.92 14.37 3.43
N GLU A 38 9.32 15.44 4.13
CA GLU A 38 9.13 15.59 5.57
C GLU A 38 7.64 15.67 5.93
N GLN A 39 6.83 16.38 5.13
CA GLN A 39 5.38 16.46 5.33
C GLN A 39 4.71 15.09 5.07
N LEU A 40 5.10 14.39 4.01
CA LEU A 40 4.63 13.03 3.71
C LEU A 40 5.01 12.05 4.81
N ALA A 41 6.26 12.10 5.28
CA ALA A 41 6.75 11.26 6.38
C ALA A 41 6.00 11.52 7.70
N ALA A 42 5.81 12.81 8.06
CA ALA A 42 5.05 13.19 9.25
C ALA A 42 3.61 12.69 9.18
N HIS A 43 2.99 12.78 8.00
CA HIS A 43 1.64 12.27 7.77
C HIS A 43 1.58 10.74 7.95
N ILE A 44 2.48 9.99 7.30
CA ILE A 44 2.57 8.53 7.46
C ILE A 44 2.77 8.16 8.92
N LYS A 45 3.73 8.82 9.60
CA LYS A 45 4.10 8.55 10.99
C LYS A 45 2.95 8.78 11.98
N ALA A 46 2.07 9.75 11.72
CA ALA A 46 0.91 10.05 12.56
C ALA A 46 -0.06 8.85 12.69
N PHE A 47 -0.12 7.98 11.70
CA PHE A 47 -0.96 6.78 11.70
C PHE A 47 -0.24 5.52 12.20
N GLN A 48 1.06 5.59 12.46
CA GLN A 48 1.87 4.47 12.98
C GLN A 48 1.66 3.15 12.23
N PRO A 49 1.70 3.10 10.89
CA PRO A 49 1.54 1.85 10.15
C PRO A 49 2.69 0.91 10.41
N ASP A 50 2.43 -0.40 10.34
CA ASP A 50 3.47 -1.44 10.35
C ASP A 50 4.10 -1.60 8.97
N PHE A 51 3.28 -1.39 7.91
CA PHE A 51 3.68 -1.42 6.51
C PHE A 51 3.05 -0.28 5.73
N VAL A 52 3.79 0.28 4.75
CA VAL A 52 3.29 1.27 3.80
C VAL A 52 3.65 0.86 2.39
N ALA A 53 2.64 0.69 1.53
CA ALA A 53 2.80 0.61 0.09
C ALA A 53 2.83 2.03 -0.48
N LEU A 54 3.82 2.34 -1.32
CA LEU A 54 4.04 3.66 -1.89
C LEU A 54 4.11 3.57 -3.42
N GLU A 55 3.28 4.35 -4.08
CA GLU A 55 3.25 4.47 -5.51
C GLU A 55 3.78 5.86 -5.92
N GLU A 56 4.21 5.97 -7.17
CA GLU A 56 4.77 7.21 -7.76
C GLU A 56 5.96 7.76 -6.97
N VAL A 57 6.95 6.90 -6.74
CA VAL A 57 8.14 7.19 -5.97
C VAL A 57 9.30 7.56 -6.87
N ASP A 58 9.81 8.79 -6.73
CA ASP A 58 11.00 9.26 -7.42
C ASP A 58 12.30 8.93 -6.65
N CYS A 59 13.39 8.79 -7.40
CA CYS A 59 14.73 8.64 -6.86
C CYS A 59 15.70 9.41 -7.76
N PHE A 60 16.25 10.52 -7.26
CA PHE A 60 17.21 11.43 -7.92
C PHE A 60 16.70 12.07 -9.23
N THR A 61 15.40 12.15 -9.46
CA THR A 61 14.83 12.79 -10.64
C THR A 61 15.01 14.31 -10.60
N LYS A 62 14.88 14.94 -11.80
CA LYS A 62 14.86 16.39 -11.97
C LYS A 62 13.63 16.77 -12.78
N ARG A 63 12.43 16.52 -12.20
CA ARG A 63 11.18 16.93 -12.84
C ARG A 63 11.08 18.45 -12.88
N GLU A 64 10.63 19.01 -13.97
CA GLU A 64 10.49 20.46 -14.15
C GLU A 64 9.40 21.03 -13.24
N ASP A 65 8.34 20.27 -13.02
CA ASP A 65 7.18 20.62 -12.19
C ASP A 65 7.40 20.46 -10.68
N THR A 66 8.47 19.76 -10.28
CA THR A 66 8.80 19.54 -8.85
C THR A 66 10.25 19.89 -8.49
N PRO A 67 10.70 21.15 -8.70
CA PRO A 67 12.10 21.52 -8.46
C PRO A 67 12.51 21.33 -6.99
N HIS A 68 11.58 21.40 -6.05
CA HIS A 68 11.81 21.16 -4.62
C HIS A 68 12.13 19.70 -4.28
N GLN A 69 11.89 18.75 -5.20
CA GLN A 69 12.19 17.33 -5.05
C GLN A 69 13.44 16.89 -5.83
N HIS A 70 14.13 17.80 -6.53
CA HIS A 70 15.29 17.43 -7.34
C HIS A 70 16.37 16.71 -6.52
N ASN A 71 16.91 15.62 -7.10
CA ASN A 71 18.00 14.82 -6.57
C ASN A 71 17.72 14.19 -5.18
N LYS A 72 16.45 14.04 -4.78
CA LYS A 72 16.10 13.36 -3.54
C LYS A 72 15.88 11.87 -3.77
N ASP A 73 16.33 11.07 -2.83
CA ASP A 73 15.95 9.66 -2.70
C ASP A 73 14.74 9.57 -1.77
N PHE A 74 13.56 9.39 -2.34
CA PHE A 74 12.30 9.40 -1.59
C PHE A 74 12.25 8.29 -0.56
N ILE A 75 12.62 7.07 -0.95
CA ILE A 75 12.51 5.92 -0.04
C ILE A 75 13.48 6.04 1.13
N SER A 76 14.72 6.40 0.88
CA SER A 76 15.71 6.58 1.96
C SER A 76 15.31 7.72 2.89
N THR A 77 14.80 8.83 2.36
CA THR A 77 14.32 9.95 3.17
C THR A 77 13.10 9.57 4.00
N LEU A 78 12.07 8.96 3.38
CA LEU A 78 10.87 8.54 4.11
C LEU A 78 11.19 7.46 5.16
N ALA A 79 12.08 6.53 4.86
CA ALA A 79 12.52 5.50 5.80
C ALA A 79 13.19 6.13 7.03
N TYR A 80 14.12 7.07 6.81
CA TYR A 80 14.81 7.80 7.88
C TYR A 80 13.81 8.59 8.76
N GLU A 81 12.96 9.40 8.14
CA GLU A 81 12.00 10.27 8.83
C GLU A 81 10.94 9.47 9.61
N THR A 82 10.50 8.33 9.09
CA THR A 82 9.50 7.48 9.75
C THR A 82 10.11 6.51 10.76
N GLY A 83 11.41 6.24 10.69
CA GLY A 83 12.10 5.22 11.48
C GLY A 83 11.78 3.80 11.01
N MET A 84 11.48 3.62 9.72
CA MET A 84 11.14 2.35 9.09
C MET A 84 12.26 1.88 8.16
N PHE A 85 12.27 0.60 7.78
CA PHE A 85 13.08 0.11 6.66
C PHE A 85 12.43 0.53 5.34
N GLY A 86 13.24 0.96 4.36
CA GLY A 86 12.77 1.38 3.04
C GLY A 86 13.27 0.46 1.93
N LEU A 87 12.38 0.09 1.01
CA LEU A 87 12.68 -0.76 -0.14
C LEU A 87 12.17 -0.08 -1.41
N TYR A 88 13.03 0.01 -2.44
CA TYR A 88 12.72 0.70 -3.69
C TYR A 88 12.61 -0.25 -4.88
N GLY A 89 11.55 -0.12 -5.66
CA GLY A 89 11.29 -0.86 -6.88
C GLY A 89 11.30 0.02 -8.13
N LYS A 90 12.49 0.33 -8.69
CA LYS A 90 12.59 1.06 -9.95
C LYS A 90 11.76 0.39 -11.06
N THR A 91 10.94 1.17 -11.77
CA THR A 91 10.24 0.74 -13.00
C THR A 91 10.89 1.34 -14.24
N ILE A 92 11.16 2.63 -14.26
CA ILE A 92 11.76 3.34 -15.40
C ILE A 92 12.92 4.25 -14.98
N ALA A 93 13.78 4.58 -15.95
CA ALA A 93 14.65 5.75 -15.88
C ALA A 93 13.82 6.98 -16.26
N TYR A 94 13.90 8.06 -15.49
CA TYR A 94 13.12 9.25 -15.73
C TYR A 94 13.85 10.52 -15.29
N ARG A 95 13.92 11.53 -16.16
CA ARG A 95 14.47 12.88 -15.86
C ARG A 95 15.79 12.86 -15.06
N GLY A 96 16.75 12.01 -15.47
CA GLY A 96 18.09 11.93 -14.86
C GLY A 96 18.20 11.05 -13.62
N GLY A 97 17.09 10.51 -13.15
CA GLY A 97 16.98 9.55 -12.04
C GLY A 97 16.10 8.37 -12.38
N TRP A 98 15.31 7.90 -11.41
CA TRP A 98 14.43 6.76 -11.54
C TRP A 98 13.06 7.05 -10.93
N TYR A 99 12.04 6.38 -11.46
CA TYR A 99 10.67 6.40 -10.96
C TYR A 99 10.19 4.98 -10.76
N GLY A 100 9.32 4.77 -9.77
CA GLY A 100 8.82 3.45 -9.45
C GLY A 100 7.89 3.39 -8.26
N ILE A 101 8.01 2.31 -7.50
CA ILE A 101 7.21 2.00 -6.32
C ILE A 101 8.11 1.73 -5.13
N GLY A 102 7.55 1.78 -3.91
CA GLY A 102 8.31 1.58 -2.69
C GLY A 102 7.53 0.90 -1.58
N LEU A 103 8.26 0.34 -0.62
CA LEU A 103 7.73 -0.21 0.61
C LEU A 103 8.43 0.43 1.81
N LEU A 104 7.64 0.75 2.85
CA LEU A 104 8.19 0.98 4.19
C LEU A 104 7.68 -0.11 5.13
N THR A 105 8.54 -0.60 6.00
CA THR A 105 8.22 -1.61 7.01
C THR A 105 8.89 -1.32 8.35
N LYS A 106 8.17 -1.45 9.45
CA LYS A 106 8.75 -1.43 10.81
C LYS A 106 9.51 -2.72 11.12
N HIS A 107 9.23 -3.78 10.39
CA HIS A 107 9.73 -5.11 10.67
C HIS A 107 10.94 -5.43 9.79
N PRO A 108 11.94 -6.18 10.30
CA PRO A 108 13.06 -6.62 9.47
C PRO A 108 12.55 -7.52 8.34
N TYR A 109 13.24 -7.48 7.21
CA TYR A 109 12.94 -8.32 6.06
C TYR A 109 14.05 -9.32 5.78
N ILE A 110 13.67 -10.52 5.31
CA ILE A 110 14.58 -11.60 4.98
C ILE A 110 15.09 -11.46 3.54
N ASN A 111 14.16 -11.11 2.62
CA ASN A 111 14.46 -10.90 1.22
C ASN A 111 13.50 -9.87 0.60
N MET A 112 13.88 -9.42 -0.59
CA MET A 112 13.08 -8.53 -1.42
C MET A 112 13.18 -8.99 -2.87
N GLU A 113 12.04 -8.97 -3.57
CA GLU A 113 11.97 -9.28 -4.99
C GLU A 113 11.16 -8.24 -5.75
N LYS A 114 11.57 -7.98 -7.00
CA LYS A 114 10.83 -7.14 -7.94
C LYS A 114 10.57 -7.91 -9.23
N VAL A 115 9.32 -7.92 -9.66
CA VAL A 115 8.85 -8.57 -10.90
C VAL A 115 8.27 -7.50 -11.82
N LEU A 116 8.77 -7.39 -13.04
CA LEU A 116 8.14 -6.56 -14.06
C LEU A 116 6.83 -7.22 -14.51
N LEU A 117 5.78 -6.42 -14.58
CA LEU A 117 4.45 -6.87 -14.97
C LEU A 117 4.27 -6.85 -16.50
N PRO A 118 3.34 -7.62 -17.05
CA PRO A 118 3.03 -7.61 -18.49
C PRO A 118 2.73 -6.20 -19.00
N ASN A 119 3.32 -5.87 -20.15
CA ASN A 119 3.16 -4.58 -20.82
C ASN A 119 2.97 -4.79 -22.34
N PRO A 120 1.86 -5.42 -22.76
CA PRO A 120 1.64 -5.80 -24.15
C PRO A 120 1.47 -4.60 -25.10
N GLU A 121 1.09 -3.45 -24.56
CA GLU A 121 0.89 -2.22 -25.33
C GLU A 121 2.14 -1.31 -25.35
N ASN A 122 3.26 -1.79 -24.77
CA ASN A 122 4.52 -1.07 -24.67
C ASN A 122 4.37 0.36 -24.11
N LYS A 123 3.54 0.48 -23.06
CA LYS A 123 3.35 1.71 -22.29
C LYS A 123 4.37 1.79 -21.16
N GLU A 124 4.12 2.62 -20.17
CA GLU A 124 4.99 2.71 -19.00
C GLU A 124 5.08 1.36 -18.26
N PRO A 125 6.27 0.80 -18.09
CA PRO A 125 6.45 -0.46 -17.36
C PRO A 125 5.96 -0.36 -15.92
N ARG A 126 5.24 -1.39 -15.48
CA ARG A 126 4.75 -1.55 -14.10
C ARG A 126 5.45 -2.73 -13.43
N ALA A 127 5.46 -2.72 -12.11
CA ALA A 127 6.12 -3.76 -11.32
C ALA A 127 5.29 -4.17 -10.11
N LEU A 128 5.55 -5.37 -9.65
CA LEU A 128 5.26 -5.86 -8.31
C LEU A 128 6.59 -5.83 -7.53
N LEU A 129 6.61 -5.14 -6.39
CA LEU A 129 7.69 -5.23 -5.41
C LEU A 129 7.15 -5.92 -4.17
N TYR A 130 7.87 -6.90 -3.63
CA TYR A 130 7.47 -7.54 -2.38
C TYR A 130 8.66 -7.94 -1.54
N ALA A 131 8.44 -8.00 -0.24
CA ALA A 131 9.43 -8.42 0.75
C ALA A 131 8.81 -9.44 1.72
N THR A 132 9.63 -10.39 2.15
CA THR A 132 9.29 -11.32 3.24
C THR A 132 9.81 -10.73 4.54
N CYS A 133 8.90 -10.41 5.46
CA CYS A 133 9.19 -9.72 6.71
C CYS A 133 8.97 -10.62 7.93
N GLU A 134 9.81 -10.47 8.95
CA GLU A 134 9.66 -11.12 10.25
C GLU A 134 8.81 -10.22 11.16
N VAL A 135 7.63 -10.68 11.55
CA VAL A 135 6.67 -9.91 12.34
C VAL A 135 6.37 -10.67 13.63
N GLY A 136 7.11 -10.36 14.68
CA GLY A 136 7.05 -11.12 15.93
C GLY A 136 7.49 -12.58 15.71
N THR A 137 6.56 -13.51 15.90
CA THR A 137 6.79 -14.95 15.64
C THR A 137 6.27 -15.40 14.27
N ASP A 138 5.66 -14.51 13.51
CA ASP A 138 5.11 -14.78 12.19
C ASP A 138 6.04 -14.26 11.08
N THR A 139 5.87 -14.81 9.89
CA THR A 139 6.50 -14.32 8.66
C THR A 139 5.39 -13.91 7.70
N ILE A 140 5.47 -12.71 7.12
CA ILE A 140 4.48 -12.14 6.23
C ILE A 140 5.16 -11.60 4.99
N VAL A 141 4.57 -11.84 3.83
CA VAL A 141 4.96 -11.16 2.59
C VAL A 141 4.17 -9.87 2.48
N PHE A 142 4.88 -8.75 2.39
CA PHE A 142 4.29 -7.46 2.12
C PHE A 142 4.66 -6.99 0.71
N ALA A 143 3.66 -6.53 -0.06
CA ALA A 143 3.81 -6.21 -1.46
C ALA A 143 3.19 -4.86 -1.82
N VAL A 144 3.72 -4.24 -2.89
CA VAL A 144 3.18 -3.04 -3.53
C VAL A 144 3.12 -3.20 -5.03
N THR A 145 2.12 -2.59 -5.64
CA THR A 145 2.00 -2.46 -7.09
C THR A 145 1.38 -1.12 -7.47
N HIS A 146 1.64 -0.68 -8.70
CA HIS A 146 0.93 0.40 -9.36
C HIS A 146 0.58 -0.10 -10.77
N LEU A 147 -0.69 -0.36 -11.04
CA LEU A 147 -1.13 -0.96 -12.30
C LEU A 147 -1.22 0.06 -13.43
N ASP A 148 -1.37 -0.43 -14.66
CA ASP A 148 -1.49 0.39 -15.86
C ASP A 148 -2.69 1.34 -15.78
N VAL A 149 -2.48 2.61 -16.12
CA VAL A 149 -3.53 3.63 -16.06
C VAL A 149 -4.46 3.60 -17.29
N ASN A 150 -3.97 3.13 -18.45
CA ASN A 150 -4.67 3.30 -19.73
C ASN A 150 -5.56 2.11 -20.11
N SER A 151 -5.10 0.87 -19.85
CA SER A 151 -5.70 -0.33 -20.42
C SER A 151 -6.23 -1.29 -19.35
N SER A 152 -7.55 -1.46 -19.31
CA SER A 152 -8.18 -2.45 -18.43
C SER A 152 -7.75 -3.90 -18.75
N LYS A 153 -7.43 -4.20 -20.02
CA LYS A 153 -6.90 -5.51 -20.43
C LYS A 153 -5.50 -5.72 -19.87
N THR A 154 -4.65 -4.70 -19.94
CA THR A 154 -3.29 -4.75 -19.36
C THR A 154 -3.37 -4.88 -17.84
N ARG A 155 -4.22 -4.11 -17.15
CA ARG A 155 -4.44 -4.25 -15.70
C ARG A 155 -4.88 -5.66 -15.31
N ALA A 156 -5.80 -6.25 -16.08
CA ALA A 156 -6.23 -7.63 -15.83
C ALA A 156 -5.07 -8.64 -15.93
N LEU A 157 -4.22 -8.55 -16.97
CA LEU A 157 -3.02 -9.38 -17.10
C LEU A 157 -2.01 -9.15 -15.98
N GLN A 158 -1.85 -7.91 -15.54
CA GLN A 158 -0.98 -7.54 -14.43
C GLN A 158 -1.49 -8.14 -13.11
N ALA A 159 -2.77 -7.99 -12.79
CA ALA A 159 -3.40 -8.56 -11.60
C ALA A 159 -3.35 -10.10 -11.57
N GLU A 160 -3.55 -10.77 -12.73
CA GLU A 160 -3.36 -12.21 -12.87
C GLU A 160 -1.91 -12.63 -12.59
N THR A 161 -0.95 -11.87 -13.09
CA THR A 161 0.48 -12.14 -12.86
C THR A 161 0.84 -11.97 -11.39
N ILE A 162 0.37 -10.90 -10.74
CA ILE A 162 0.53 -10.65 -9.30
C ILE A 162 -0.05 -11.82 -8.50
N SER A 163 -1.30 -12.19 -8.78
CA SER A 163 -1.95 -13.28 -8.07
C SER A 163 -1.15 -14.57 -8.19
N ARG A 164 -0.77 -14.99 -9.41
CA ARG A 164 0.04 -16.20 -9.63
C ARG A 164 1.42 -16.15 -8.96
N GLN A 165 2.06 -14.99 -8.89
CA GLN A 165 3.37 -14.84 -8.25
C GLN A 165 3.25 -14.98 -6.73
N LEU A 166 2.31 -14.27 -6.13
CA LEU A 166 2.14 -14.24 -4.68
C LEU A 166 1.42 -15.49 -4.12
N GLU A 167 0.67 -16.22 -4.97
CA GLU A 167 0.09 -17.53 -4.61
C GLU A 167 1.11 -18.60 -4.28
N LYS A 168 2.33 -18.47 -4.74
CA LYS A 168 3.43 -19.40 -4.43
C LYS A 168 3.98 -19.22 -3.01
N SER A 169 3.65 -18.13 -2.34
CA SER A 169 4.16 -17.87 -1.00
C SER A 169 3.58 -18.86 0.03
N PRO A 170 4.43 -19.48 0.86
CA PRO A 170 3.99 -20.29 1.99
C PRO A 170 3.49 -19.43 3.17
N TYR A 171 3.71 -18.13 3.11
CA TYR A 171 3.38 -17.17 4.15
C TYR A 171 2.12 -16.36 3.80
N PRO A 172 1.42 -15.81 4.79
CA PRO A 172 0.39 -14.81 4.55
C PRO A 172 0.94 -13.63 3.77
N VAL A 173 0.10 -13.07 2.90
CA VAL A 173 0.49 -11.96 2.03
C VAL A 173 -0.44 -10.79 2.25
N VAL A 174 0.12 -9.58 2.28
CA VAL A 174 -0.60 -8.32 2.18
C VAL A 174 -0.06 -7.56 0.98
N ILE A 175 -0.92 -7.08 0.11
CA ILE A 175 -0.55 -6.21 -1.00
C ILE A 175 -1.35 -4.91 -0.94
N GLY A 176 -0.64 -3.79 -1.03
CA GLY A 176 -1.23 -2.47 -1.24
C GLY A 176 -0.92 -1.93 -2.62
N GLY A 177 -1.69 -0.93 -3.07
CA GLY A 177 -1.37 -0.25 -4.31
C GLY A 177 -2.50 0.55 -4.93
N ASP A 178 -2.11 1.36 -5.90
CA ASP A 178 -2.99 1.96 -6.88
C ASP A 178 -3.23 0.97 -8.02
N PHE A 179 -4.42 0.39 -8.03
CA PHE A 179 -4.82 -0.59 -9.05
C PHE A 179 -5.36 0.07 -10.31
N ASN A 180 -5.54 1.38 -10.32
CA ASN A 180 -6.13 2.14 -11.43
C ASN A 180 -7.46 1.57 -11.95
N ALA A 181 -8.16 0.82 -11.12
CA ALA A 181 -9.38 0.06 -11.45
C ALA A 181 -10.47 0.30 -10.41
N PRO A 182 -11.66 0.76 -10.82
CA PRO A 182 -12.79 0.85 -9.89
C PRO A 182 -13.30 -0.55 -9.49
N PRO A 183 -14.08 -0.67 -8.41
CA PRO A 183 -14.55 -1.98 -7.89
C PRO A 183 -15.32 -2.82 -8.92
N SER A 184 -16.01 -2.17 -9.88
CA SER A 184 -16.79 -2.85 -10.93
C SER A 184 -15.95 -3.37 -12.09
N GLU A 185 -14.70 -2.93 -12.23
CA GLU A 185 -13.81 -3.40 -13.31
C GLU A 185 -13.40 -4.86 -13.10
N SER A 186 -13.23 -5.59 -14.20
CA SER A 186 -12.88 -7.01 -14.17
C SER A 186 -11.59 -7.32 -13.39
N THR A 187 -10.63 -6.41 -13.40
CA THR A 187 -9.40 -6.49 -12.58
C THR A 187 -9.72 -6.71 -11.11
N ILE A 188 -10.64 -5.93 -10.56
CA ILE A 188 -11.04 -6.05 -9.16
C ILE A 188 -12.11 -7.12 -9.00
N ALA A 189 -13.24 -7.02 -9.72
CA ALA A 189 -14.42 -7.86 -9.51
C ALA A 189 -14.20 -9.34 -9.84
N LYS A 190 -13.38 -9.65 -10.87
CA LYS A 190 -13.22 -11.03 -11.37
C LYS A 190 -11.86 -11.66 -11.04
N ILE A 191 -10.82 -10.86 -10.75
CA ILE A 191 -9.48 -11.36 -10.51
C ILE A 191 -9.09 -11.23 -9.04
N MET A 192 -9.18 -10.02 -8.47
CA MET A 192 -8.73 -9.79 -7.10
C MET A 192 -9.73 -10.32 -6.07
N LEU A 193 -10.98 -9.89 -6.07
CA LEU A 193 -11.98 -10.25 -5.05
C LEU A 193 -12.23 -11.75 -4.89
N PRO A 194 -12.23 -12.60 -5.95
CA PRO A 194 -12.40 -14.03 -5.77
C PRO A 194 -11.23 -14.74 -5.07
N ARG A 195 -10.04 -14.16 -5.08
CA ARG A 195 -8.78 -14.76 -4.59
C ARG A 195 -8.23 -14.12 -3.33
N TRP A 196 -8.63 -12.87 -3.06
CA TRP A 196 -8.04 -12.02 -2.02
C TRP A 196 -9.12 -11.51 -1.08
N PHE A 197 -8.80 -11.46 0.19
CA PHE A 197 -9.59 -10.70 1.16
C PHE A 197 -9.38 -9.21 0.92
N ASN A 198 -10.46 -8.47 0.64
CA ASN A 198 -10.39 -7.01 0.51
C ASN A 198 -10.40 -6.38 1.92
N ALA A 199 -9.33 -5.72 2.27
CA ALA A 199 -9.17 -5.05 3.56
C ALA A 199 -9.50 -3.54 3.50
N THR A 200 -10.24 -3.10 2.46
CA THR A 200 -10.67 -1.70 2.29
C THR A 200 -12.17 -1.63 2.08
N ASP A 201 -12.78 -0.48 2.37
CA ASP A 201 -14.16 -0.18 1.99
C ASP A 201 -14.25 0.34 0.53
N ASN A 202 -15.43 0.83 0.14
CA ASN A 202 -15.67 1.39 -1.19
C ASN A 202 -15.58 2.92 -1.23
N ALA A 203 -15.07 3.57 -0.19
CA ALA A 203 -14.89 5.01 -0.20
C ALA A 203 -13.92 5.43 -1.31
N PRO A 204 -14.24 6.50 -2.07
CA PRO A 204 -13.38 6.96 -3.16
C PRO A 204 -12.05 7.51 -2.62
N THR A 205 -10.97 7.30 -3.38
CA THR A 205 -9.60 7.65 -2.99
C THR A 205 -8.96 8.71 -3.87
N CYS A 206 -9.55 8.99 -5.05
CA CYS A 206 -9.01 9.94 -6.04
C CYS A 206 -10.14 10.68 -6.77
N PRO A 207 -9.94 11.96 -7.18
CA PRO A 207 -8.87 12.85 -6.75
C PRO A 207 -9.15 13.43 -5.35
N THR A 208 -8.09 13.85 -4.65
CA THR A 208 -8.19 14.35 -3.26
C THR A 208 -9.14 15.53 -3.06
N TRP A 209 -9.20 16.48 -4.02
CA TRP A 209 -10.04 17.69 -3.92
C TRP A 209 -11.55 17.43 -4.09
N GLU A 210 -11.92 16.32 -4.75
CA GLU A 210 -13.29 15.87 -4.95
C GLU A 210 -13.27 14.36 -5.23
N PRO A 211 -13.17 13.50 -4.19
CA PRO A 211 -13.03 12.07 -4.38
C PRO A 211 -14.22 11.45 -5.10
N LYS A 212 -13.96 10.81 -6.27
CA LYS A 212 -15.00 10.24 -7.15
C LYS A 212 -14.81 8.77 -7.43
N VAL A 213 -13.55 8.31 -7.45
CA VAL A 213 -13.22 6.93 -7.80
C VAL A 213 -12.42 6.26 -6.69
N LYS A 214 -12.70 4.97 -6.47
CA LYS A 214 -11.88 4.11 -5.64
C LYS A 214 -10.95 3.32 -6.55
N ILE A 215 -9.63 3.49 -6.38
CA ILE A 215 -8.60 2.81 -7.16
C ILE A 215 -7.43 2.31 -6.31
N ASP A 216 -7.35 2.75 -5.06
CA ASP A 216 -6.34 2.32 -4.09
C ASP A 216 -6.92 1.25 -3.17
N TYR A 217 -6.19 0.13 -2.99
CA TYR A 217 -6.67 -1.05 -2.26
C TYR A 217 -5.58 -1.66 -1.39
N LEU A 218 -6.06 -2.38 -0.37
CA LEU A 218 -5.30 -3.35 0.42
C LEU A 218 -5.97 -4.72 0.28
N PHE A 219 -5.23 -5.71 -0.19
CA PHE A 219 -5.69 -7.08 -0.33
C PHE A 219 -4.82 -8.03 0.47
N CYS A 220 -5.43 -9.09 1.01
CA CYS A 220 -4.74 -10.06 1.85
C CYS A 220 -5.07 -11.50 1.44
N ARG A 221 -4.12 -12.42 1.70
CA ARG A 221 -4.33 -13.86 1.51
C ARG A 221 -3.56 -14.73 2.51
N PRO A 222 -3.97 -15.98 2.78
CA PRO A 222 -5.23 -16.57 2.33
C PRO A 222 -6.43 -15.88 2.97
N GLN A 223 -7.53 -15.74 2.25
CA GLN A 223 -8.71 -14.96 2.68
C GLN A 223 -9.22 -15.36 4.09
N ALA A 224 -9.29 -16.67 4.35
CA ALA A 224 -9.85 -17.21 5.60
C ALA A 224 -9.02 -16.88 6.86
N ARG A 225 -7.78 -16.36 6.69
CA ARG A 225 -6.90 -15.99 7.81
C ARG A 225 -6.94 -14.52 8.18
N TRP A 226 -7.66 -13.69 7.43
CA TRP A 226 -7.67 -12.25 7.66
C TRP A 226 -9.04 -11.76 8.12
N GLN A 227 -9.02 -10.85 9.07
CA GLN A 227 -10.19 -10.16 9.58
C GLN A 227 -9.92 -8.66 9.59
N LEU A 228 -10.81 -7.88 8.99
CA LEU A 228 -10.77 -6.42 9.05
C LEU A 228 -11.30 -5.95 10.41
N ILE A 229 -10.54 -5.10 11.09
CA ILE A 229 -10.97 -4.42 12.32
C ILE A 229 -11.48 -3.03 11.98
N THR A 230 -10.67 -2.24 11.26
CA THR A 230 -11.05 -0.90 10.78
C THR A 230 -10.40 -0.62 9.44
N THR A 231 -11.05 0.20 8.63
CA THR A 231 -10.44 0.82 7.45
C THR A 231 -10.86 2.28 7.37
N GLN A 232 -10.01 3.09 6.79
CA GLN A 232 -10.24 4.52 6.64
C GLN A 232 -9.54 5.05 5.39
N VAL A 233 -10.25 5.83 4.60
CA VAL A 233 -9.67 6.75 3.61
C VAL A 233 -9.35 8.06 4.35
N VAL A 234 -8.07 8.40 4.44
CA VAL A 234 -7.59 9.52 5.25
C VAL A 234 -7.65 10.81 4.45
N GLN A 235 -8.32 11.83 4.98
CA GLN A 235 -8.34 13.13 4.34
C GLN A 235 -6.95 13.77 4.37
N SER A 236 -6.45 14.14 3.19
CA SER A 236 -5.12 14.71 2.99
C SER A 236 -5.14 15.64 1.77
N ARG A 237 -4.19 16.57 1.70
CA ARG A 237 -3.93 17.41 0.53
C ARG A 237 -2.46 17.31 0.07
N LEU A 238 -1.76 16.29 0.55
CA LEU A 238 -0.32 16.12 0.28
C LEU A 238 -0.05 15.32 -1.00
N SER A 239 -1.10 14.76 -1.61
CA SER A 239 -1.11 14.09 -2.92
C SER A 239 -2.48 14.28 -3.57
N ASP A 240 -2.63 13.90 -4.84
CA ASP A 240 -3.94 13.83 -5.51
C ASP A 240 -4.69 12.52 -5.19
N HIS A 241 -4.05 11.58 -4.51
CA HIS A 241 -4.67 10.42 -3.89
C HIS A 241 -4.82 10.58 -2.38
N LEU A 242 -5.90 10.04 -1.83
CA LEU A 242 -6.09 9.90 -0.39
C LEU A 242 -5.47 8.58 0.09
N PRO A 243 -4.63 8.60 1.13
CA PRO A 243 -4.09 7.36 1.68
C PRO A 243 -5.20 6.50 2.27
N VAL A 244 -5.09 5.19 2.10
CA VAL A 244 -5.97 4.21 2.73
C VAL A 244 -5.20 3.49 3.82
N ILE A 245 -5.77 3.43 5.02
CA ILE A 245 -5.19 2.70 6.13
C ILE A 245 -6.19 1.69 6.69
N SER A 246 -5.72 0.48 6.93
CA SER A 246 -6.52 -0.58 7.52
C SER A 246 -5.81 -1.21 8.71
N THR A 247 -6.55 -1.46 9.77
CA THR A 247 -6.13 -2.32 10.88
C THR A 247 -6.80 -3.68 10.67
N MET A 248 -5.99 -4.73 10.61
CA MET A 248 -6.46 -6.08 10.33
C MET A 248 -5.78 -7.10 11.25
N GLN A 249 -6.43 -8.22 11.45
CA GLN A 249 -5.91 -9.33 12.23
C GLN A 249 -5.59 -10.52 11.35
N LEU A 250 -4.40 -11.07 11.52
CA LEU A 250 -4.03 -12.38 11.02
C LEU A 250 -4.41 -13.44 12.07
N LEU A 251 -5.36 -14.27 11.72
CA LEU A 251 -5.84 -15.34 12.60
C LEU A 251 -4.85 -16.52 12.64
N PRO A 252 -4.79 -17.29 13.74
CA PRO A 252 -3.95 -18.48 13.84
C PRO A 252 -4.22 -19.48 12.71
N ARG A 253 -3.22 -20.29 12.36
CA ARG A 253 -3.44 -21.46 11.48
C ARG A 253 -4.36 -22.44 12.24
N ARG A 254 -5.43 -22.84 11.61
CA ARG A 254 -6.28 -23.93 12.10
C ARG A 254 -5.61 -25.28 11.83
#